data_1a19d5f8fd8853431369cbcac702fbb7
#
_entry.id   1a19d5f8fd8853431369cbcac702fbb7
#
_cell.length_a   1.000
_cell.length_b   1.000
_cell.length_c   1.000
_cell.angle_alpha   90.00
_cell.angle_beta   90.00
_cell.angle_gamma   90.00
#
_symmetry.space_group_name_H-M   'P 1'
#
loop_
_entity.id
_entity.type
_entity.pdbx_description
1 polymer ?
#
loop_
_entity_poly.entity_id
_entity_poly.type
_entity_poly.pdbx_seq_one_letter_code
_entity_poly.pdbx_strand_id
1 'polypeptide(L)'
;MERIEHQDAVEIAKALAEEVASRADEADRKGELPVEDVDALKRSGYQSFTVPRAYGGPEFQVRTCVEAQLELAKASGSTALVAGMTMQVVGGARDTDQWVEGDWERLGNAACSGGLINSVASERDMGSPSRGGLFQTTAAEIDDGYRIDGHKTWTTGGRHLTHMLVRATLGESAAVILVEGDRPGVLWENTWTDALSLRASDSHDLTLDGVVVPRENLIQPKKPKGRGMWFPMVLGATYLGVATAARDRLIQFSLERVPSALGKPIATMPKIQREIGEIDADLMAARALLYEVAEEWDQRTFRRVAAAKQYATRVAAEVTDQAIRVAGAQSLTKDLPLERYFRDARAGTMSPPSGDTAYEAIGHAAIEAFSPSEPSAGDEDTRPED
;
A
#
# COMPACT_ATOMS: atom_id res chain seq x y z
N MET A 1 7.33 16.24 23.94
CA MET A 1 6.31 15.76 22.99
C MET A 1 5.65 14.56 23.63
N GLU A 2 4.38 14.63 23.99
CA GLU A 2 3.64 13.53 24.60
C GLU A 2 3.69 12.31 23.68
N ARG A 3 3.79 11.13 24.32
CA ARG A 3 3.86 9.85 23.62
C ARG A 3 2.48 9.57 23.02
N ILE A 4 2.32 9.74 21.70
CA ILE A 4 1.09 9.35 21.03
C ILE A 4 0.98 7.82 21.08
N GLU A 5 -0.08 7.33 21.70
CA GLU A 5 -0.32 5.90 21.88
C GLU A 5 -1.03 5.29 20.65
N HIS A 6 -1.10 3.97 20.59
CA HIS A 6 -1.77 3.25 19.50
C HIS A 6 -3.21 3.74 19.26
N GLN A 7 -3.96 3.97 20.34
CA GLN A 7 -5.34 4.45 20.25
C GLN A 7 -5.43 5.83 19.59
N ASP A 8 -4.49 6.73 19.88
CA ASP A 8 -4.46 8.07 19.30
C ASP A 8 -4.22 8.03 17.78
N ALA A 9 -3.35 7.14 17.30
CA ALA A 9 -3.10 6.97 15.87
C ALA A 9 -4.34 6.47 15.11
N VAL A 10 -5.08 5.53 15.70
CA VAL A 10 -6.32 5.02 15.10
C VAL A 10 -7.41 6.10 15.12
N GLU A 11 -7.50 6.90 16.18
CA GLU A 11 -8.45 8.02 16.23
C GLU A 11 -8.09 9.13 15.22
N ILE A 12 -6.80 9.43 15.01
CA ILE A 12 -6.36 10.32 13.92
C ILE A 12 -6.83 9.78 12.55
N ALA A 13 -6.66 8.47 12.31
CA ALA A 13 -7.09 7.86 11.06
C ALA A 13 -8.61 7.89 10.88
N LYS A 14 -9.40 7.67 11.93
CA LYS A 14 -10.86 7.78 11.90
C LYS A 14 -11.34 9.21 11.63
N ALA A 15 -10.76 10.20 12.31
CA ALA A 15 -11.08 11.61 12.07
C ALA A 15 -10.78 12.01 10.62
N LEU A 16 -9.63 11.58 10.10
CA LEU A 16 -9.27 11.78 8.70
C LEU A 16 -10.25 11.04 7.75
N ALA A 17 -10.65 9.82 8.09
CA ALA A 17 -11.62 9.05 7.32
C ALA A 17 -12.98 9.78 7.26
N GLU A 18 -13.47 10.32 8.35
CA GLU A 18 -14.71 11.12 8.39
C GLU A 18 -14.61 12.35 7.48
N GLU A 19 -13.46 13.03 7.47
CA GLU A 19 -13.23 14.21 6.64
C GLU A 19 -13.24 13.89 5.13
N VAL A 20 -12.64 12.76 4.70
CA VAL A 20 -12.53 12.39 3.28
C VAL A 20 -13.74 11.63 2.74
N ALA A 21 -14.54 10.99 3.60
CA ALA A 21 -15.63 10.10 3.20
C ALA A 21 -16.64 10.75 2.24
N SER A 22 -17.01 12.00 2.49
CA SER A 22 -18.01 12.72 1.68
C SER A 22 -17.55 13.03 0.26
N ARG A 23 -16.26 13.00 -0.01
CA ARG A 23 -15.67 13.31 -1.32
C ARG A 23 -15.35 12.08 -2.17
N ALA A 24 -15.30 10.88 -1.56
CA ALA A 24 -14.80 9.67 -2.19
C ALA A 24 -15.52 9.27 -3.49
N ASP A 25 -16.86 9.38 -3.54
CA ASP A 25 -17.63 9.02 -4.72
C ASP A 25 -17.46 10.04 -5.86
N GLU A 26 -17.33 11.32 -5.54
CA GLU A 26 -17.08 12.36 -6.52
C GLU A 26 -15.65 12.29 -7.06
N ALA A 27 -14.68 12.03 -6.20
CA ALA A 27 -13.29 11.81 -6.56
C ALA A 27 -13.13 10.63 -7.53
N ASP A 28 -13.80 9.50 -7.25
CA ASP A 28 -13.82 8.34 -8.16
C ASP A 28 -14.44 8.69 -9.53
N ARG A 29 -15.53 9.49 -9.55
CA ARG A 29 -16.15 9.91 -10.81
C ARG A 29 -15.25 10.81 -11.65
N LYS A 30 -14.51 11.71 -11.00
CA LYS A 30 -13.56 12.61 -11.66
C LYS A 30 -12.25 11.89 -12.04
N GLY A 31 -11.91 10.83 -11.32
CA GLY A 31 -10.63 10.14 -11.45
C GLY A 31 -9.45 11.00 -11.00
N GLU A 32 -9.66 11.82 -9.98
CA GLU A 32 -8.68 12.78 -9.46
C GLU A 32 -8.67 12.77 -7.93
N LEU A 33 -7.48 12.87 -7.33
CA LEU A 33 -7.32 13.03 -5.88
C LEU A 33 -7.76 14.46 -5.48
N PRO A 34 -8.75 14.60 -4.57
CA PRO A 34 -9.14 15.92 -4.12
C PRO A 34 -8.01 16.64 -3.39
N VAL A 35 -7.79 17.91 -3.72
CA VAL A 35 -6.79 18.75 -3.03
C VAL A 35 -7.11 18.86 -1.54
N GLU A 36 -8.39 18.87 -1.20
CA GLU A 36 -8.87 18.87 0.19
C GLU A 36 -8.46 17.61 0.96
N ASP A 37 -8.36 16.45 0.27
CA ASP A 37 -7.86 15.21 0.88
C ASP A 37 -6.36 15.29 1.11
N VAL A 38 -5.60 15.87 0.17
CA VAL A 38 -4.16 16.13 0.34
C VAL A 38 -3.91 17.07 1.52
N ASP A 39 -4.69 18.14 1.63
CA ASP A 39 -4.61 19.08 2.75
C ASP A 39 -4.99 18.43 4.09
N ALA A 40 -6.01 17.55 4.08
CA ALA A 40 -6.41 16.79 5.26
C ALA A 40 -5.28 15.84 5.71
N LEU A 41 -4.69 15.10 4.78
CA LEU A 41 -3.52 14.25 5.05
C LEU A 41 -2.36 15.05 5.66
N LYS A 42 -2.06 16.21 5.10
CA LYS A 42 -1.01 17.09 5.59
C LYS A 42 -1.26 17.58 7.03
N ARG A 43 -2.49 18.00 7.33
CA ARG A 43 -2.85 18.51 8.67
C ARG A 43 -2.92 17.43 9.73
N SER A 44 -3.31 16.22 9.36
CA SER A 44 -3.54 15.10 10.30
C SER A 44 -2.26 14.58 10.96
N GLY A 45 -1.09 14.81 10.37
CA GLY A 45 0.17 14.20 10.79
C GLY A 45 0.31 12.72 10.41
N TYR A 46 -0.63 12.16 9.65
CA TYR A 46 -0.64 10.75 9.24
C TYR A 46 0.65 10.31 8.54
N GLN A 47 1.26 11.20 7.74
CA GLN A 47 2.47 10.91 6.98
C GLN A 47 3.70 10.67 7.88
N SER A 48 3.69 11.16 9.12
CA SER A 48 4.78 10.99 10.07
C SER A 48 4.79 9.65 10.83
N PHE A 49 3.74 8.84 10.73
CA PHE A 49 3.50 7.66 11.59
C PHE A 49 4.69 6.71 11.69
N THR A 50 5.42 6.51 10.62
CA THR A 50 6.56 5.58 10.57
C THR A 50 7.92 6.26 10.74
N VAL A 51 7.96 7.60 10.83
CA VAL A 51 9.21 8.35 11.05
C VAL A 51 9.76 8.04 12.45
N PRO A 52 11.07 7.70 12.57
CA PRO A 52 11.69 7.45 13.87
C PRO A 52 11.61 8.67 14.80
N ARG A 53 11.55 8.42 16.10
CA ARG A 53 11.50 9.47 17.13
C ARG A 53 12.70 10.42 17.09
N ALA A 54 13.87 9.88 16.74
CA ALA A 54 15.08 10.66 16.57
C ALA A 54 14.94 11.78 15.54
N TYR A 55 13.99 11.64 14.59
CA TYR A 55 13.70 12.60 13.52
C TYR A 55 12.32 13.22 13.65
N GLY A 56 11.76 13.23 14.85
CA GLY A 56 10.53 13.95 15.18
C GLY A 56 9.22 13.21 14.93
N GLY A 57 9.24 11.97 14.47
CA GLY A 57 8.04 11.16 14.28
C GLY A 57 7.64 10.39 15.54
N PRO A 58 6.44 9.78 15.53
CA PRO A 58 5.96 8.93 16.63
C PRO A 58 6.54 7.52 16.62
N GLU A 59 7.08 7.06 15.49
CA GLU A 59 7.67 5.73 15.31
C GLU A 59 6.69 4.59 15.62
N PHE A 60 5.48 4.68 15.09
CA PHE A 60 4.47 3.66 15.35
C PHE A 60 4.85 2.29 14.79
N GLN A 61 4.40 1.27 15.52
CA GLN A 61 4.58 -0.12 15.13
C GLN A 61 3.67 -0.49 13.95
N VAL A 62 4.05 -1.54 13.22
CA VAL A 62 3.32 -2.01 12.03
C VAL A 62 1.85 -2.29 12.35
N ARG A 63 1.56 -2.88 13.51
CA ARG A 63 0.19 -3.17 13.95
C ARG A 63 -0.69 -1.92 14.01
N THR A 64 -0.17 -0.86 14.59
CA THR A 64 -0.85 0.44 14.68
C THR A 64 -1.07 1.05 13.29
N CYS A 65 -0.04 1.03 12.45
CA CYS A 65 -0.11 1.56 11.09
C CYS A 65 -1.09 0.80 10.20
N VAL A 66 -1.14 -0.53 10.31
CA VAL A 66 -2.06 -1.40 9.56
C VAL A 66 -3.52 -1.12 9.98
N GLU A 67 -3.79 -0.93 11.26
CA GLU A 67 -5.13 -0.59 11.74
C GLU A 67 -5.57 0.81 11.28
N ALA A 68 -4.71 1.81 11.42
CA ALA A 68 -4.96 3.16 10.94
C ALA A 68 -5.20 3.20 9.42
N GLN A 69 -4.41 2.45 8.65
CA GLN A 69 -4.56 2.33 7.20
C GLN A 69 -5.91 1.71 6.81
N LEU A 70 -6.35 0.67 7.53
CA LEU A 70 -7.64 0.03 7.32
C LEU A 70 -8.78 1.01 7.59
N GLU A 71 -8.72 1.78 8.68
CA GLU A 71 -9.75 2.77 9.04
C GLU A 71 -9.87 3.87 7.96
N LEU A 72 -8.75 4.41 7.47
CA LEU A 72 -8.78 5.40 6.39
C LEU A 72 -9.35 4.82 5.09
N ALA A 73 -8.99 3.58 4.77
CA ALA A 73 -9.42 2.91 3.54
C ALA A 73 -10.93 2.58 3.52
N LYS A 74 -11.59 2.50 4.66
CA LYS A 74 -13.05 2.39 4.74
C LYS A 74 -13.76 3.61 4.14
N ALA A 75 -13.17 4.78 4.26
CA ALA A 75 -13.71 6.01 3.70
C ALA A 75 -13.32 6.19 2.22
N SER A 76 -12.04 6.05 1.90
CA SER A 76 -11.52 6.19 0.54
C SER A 76 -10.32 5.28 0.33
N GLY A 77 -10.48 4.23 -0.48
CA GLY A 77 -9.38 3.35 -0.87
C GLY A 77 -8.29 4.10 -1.63
N SER A 78 -8.66 5.07 -2.47
CA SER A 78 -7.74 5.90 -3.24
C SER A 78 -6.87 6.79 -2.36
N THR A 79 -7.48 7.57 -1.46
CA THR A 79 -6.78 8.43 -0.51
C THR A 79 -5.89 7.62 0.43
N ALA A 80 -6.39 6.47 0.90
CA ALA A 80 -5.62 5.55 1.73
C ALA A 80 -4.40 4.98 0.98
N LEU A 81 -4.56 4.59 -0.30
CA LEU A 81 -3.42 4.13 -1.10
C LEU A 81 -2.34 5.20 -1.18
N VAL A 82 -2.71 6.46 -1.47
CA VAL A 82 -1.76 7.58 -1.55
C VAL A 82 -1.05 7.79 -0.21
N ALA A 83 -1.80 7.84 0.89
CA ALA A 83 -1.23 7.98 2.23
C ALA A 83 -0.27 6.84 2.60
N GLY A 84 -0.66 5.62 2.22
CA GLY A 84 0.12 4.41 2.46
C GLY A 84 1.46 4.36 1.73
N MET A 85 1.65 5.14 0.65
CA MET A 85 2.94 5.19 -0.06
C MET A 85 4.03 5.80 0.81
N THR A 86 3.77 6.90 1.51
CA THR A 86 4.74 7.47 2.46
C THR A 86 5.03 6.49 3.59
N MET A 87 3.97 5.92 4.18
CA MET A 87 4.08 4.97 5.28
C MET A 87 4.99 3.78 4.94
N GLN A 88 4.81 3.16 3.75
CA GLN A 88 5.61 2.00 3.36
C GLN A 88 7.06 2.36 3.00
N VAL A 89 7.30 3.54 2.43
CA VAL A 89 8.65 3.99 2.09
C VAL A 89 9.46 4.26 3.36
N VAL A 90 8.92 5.07 4.25
CA VAL A 90 9.59 5.46 5.49
C VAL A 90 9.72 4.28 6.46
N GLY A 91 8.65 3.49 6.63
CA GLY A 91 8.66 2.27 7.45
C GLY A 91 9.64 1.22 6.93
N GLY A 92 9.70 1.05 5.61
CA GLY A 92 10.66 0.15 4.97
C GLY A 92 12.11 0.58 5.17
N ALA A 93 12.40 1.86 5.04
CA ALA A 93 13.73 2.42 5.27
C ALA A 93 14.17 2.27 6.74
N ARG A 94 13.25 2.48 7.68
CA ARG A 94 13.46 2.28 9.12
C ARG A 94 13.85 0.82 9.42
N ASP A 95 13.04 -0.12 8.97
CA ASP A 95 13.23 -1.54 9.30
C ASP A 95 14.47 -2.15 8.66
N THR A 96 14.92 -1.60 7.55
CA THR A 96 16.10 -2.09 6.81
C THR A 96 17.37 -1.28 7.05
N ASP A 97 17.28 -0.22 7.85
CA ASP A 97 18.40 0.70 8.15
C ASP A 97 19.09 1.24 6.87
N GLN A 98 18.26 1.55 5.85
CA GLN A 98 18.78 1.91 4.54
C GLN A 98 19.24 3.36 4.43
N TRP A 99 18.58 4.28 5.14
CA TRP A 99 18.87 5.71 5.02
C TRP A 99 20.00 6.14 5.94
N VAL A 100 20.84 7.04 5.45
CA VAL A 100 21.83 7.74 6.26
C VAL A 100 21.17 8.92 6.99
N GLU A 101 21.88 9.53 7.92
CA GLU A 101 21.36 10.65 8.75
C GLU A 101 20.78 11.79 7.90
N GLY A 102 21.51 12.22 6.86
CA GLY A 102 21.03 13.28 5.95
C GLY A 102 19.78 12.92 5.17
N ASP A 103 19.56 11.64 4.84
CA ASP A 103 18.31 11.18 4.20
C ASP A 103 17.16 11.25 5.19
N TRP A 104 17.38 10.85 6.46
CA TRP A 104 16.39 10.97 7.51
C TRP A 104 16.01 12.41 7.81
N GLU A 105 16.99 13.33 7.87
CA GLU A 105 16.74 14.75 8.06
C GLU A 105 15.85 15.33 6.96
N ARG A 106 16.10 14.97 5.69
CA ARG A 106 15.31 15.47 4.56
C ARG A 106 13.92 14.82 4.48
N LEU A 107 13.88 13.49 4.36
CA LEU A 107 12.66 12.74 4.11
C LEU A 107 11.81 12.57 5.37
N GLY A 108 12.43 12.43 6.54
CA GLY A 108 11.74 12.41 7.83
C GLY A 108 11.06 13.76 8.13
N ASN A 109 11.77 14.87 7.92
CA ASN A 109 11.17 16.21 8.07
C ASN A 109 10.07 16.47 7.05
N ALA A 110 10.24 16.02 5.80
CA ALA A 110 9.20 16.11 4.78
C ALA A 110 7.93 15.37 5.20
N ALA A 111 8.06 14.12 5.67
CA ALA A 111 6.94 13.34 6.17
C ALA A 111 6.28 13.96 7.41
N CYS A 112 7.07 14.46 8.38
CA CYS A 112 6.56 15.15 9.56
C CYS A 112 5.83 16.46 9.21
N SER A 113 6.19 17.10 8.11
CA SER A 113 5.50 18.27 7.56
C SER A 113 4.29 17.92 6.69
N GLY A 114 3.91 16.63 6.61
CA GLY A 114 2.78 16.12 5.84
C GLY A 114 3.08 15.93 4.35
N GLY A 115 4.35 15.89 3.96
CA GLY A 115 4.77 15.65 2.58
C GLY A 115 4.40 14.24 2.11
N LEU A 116 3.94 14.12 0.87
CA LEU A 116 3.67 12.84 0.22
C LEU A 116 4.94 12.32 -0.44
N ILE A 117 5.37 11.12 -0.02
CA ILE A 117 6.60 10.47 -0.48
C ILE A 117 6.25 9.14 -1.14
N ASN A 118 6.80 8.87 -2.31
CA ASN A 118 6.63 7.57 -2.97
C ASN A 118 7.94 7.05 -3.58
N SER A 119 8.04 5.73 -3.66
CA SER A 119 9.10 5.04 -4.42
C SER A 119 8.61 4.80 -5.85
N VAL A 120 9.28 5.43 -6.81
CA VAL A 120 8.88 5.47 -8.22
C VAL A 120 9.77 4.53 -9.03
N ALA A 121 9.28 3.30 -9.26
CA ALA A 121 10.06 2.22 -9.85
C ALA A 121 9.48 1.67 -11.15
N SER A 122 8.14 1.68 -11.32
CA SER A 122 7.48 0.98 -12.41
C SER A 122 7.74 1.63 -13.77
N GLU A 123 7.98 0.79 -14.79
CA GLU A 123 8.14 1.18 -16.18
C GLU A 123 7.33 0.22 -17.05
N ARG A 124 6.77 0.69 -18.17
CA ARG A 124 5.79 -0.06 -18.97
C ARG A 124 6.33 -1.41 -19.46
N ASP A 125 7.55 -1.43 -19.96
CA ASP A 125 8.12 -2.61 -20.62
C ASP A 125 9.03 -3.46 -19.71
N MET A 126 9.23 -3.02 -18.46
CA MET A 126 10.14 -3.71 -17.53
C MET A 126 9.50 -4.92 -16.84
N GLY A 127 8.16 -5.02 -16.84
CA GLY A 127 7.45 -5.96 -16.01
C GLY A 127 7.48 -5.54 -14.53
N SER A 128 7.41 -6.52 -13.61
CA SER A 128 7.43 -6.18 -12.17
C SER A 128 8.83 -5.76 -11.71
N PRO A 129 9.00 -4.58 -11.10
CA PRO A 129 10.29 -4.14 -10.53
C PRO A 129 10.86 -5.11 -9.50
N SER A 130 10.02 -5.97 -8.90
CA SER A 130 10.45 -6.98 -7.92
C SER A 130 11.24 -8.15 -8.52
N ARG A 131 11.24 -8.30 -9.86
CA ARG A 131 11.99 -9.34 -10.57
C ARG A 131 13.43 -8.95 -10.89
N GLY A 132 13.84 -7.72 -10.59
CA GLY A 132 15.17 -7.18 -10.86
C GLY A 132 15.35 -6.70 -12.30
N GLY A 133 16.54 -6.25 -12.62
CA GLY A 133 16.91 -5.67 -13.91
C GLY A 133 17.30 -4.20 -13.80
N LEU A 134 17.94 -3.68 -14.85
CA LEU A 134 18.24 -2.26 -14.97
C LEU A 134 17.00 -1.51 -15.46
N PHE A 135 16.88 -0.26 -15.02
CA PHE A 135 15.76 0.61 -15.39
C PHE A 135 16.03 1.27 -16.75
N GLN A 136 14.97 1.51 -17.53
CA GLN A 136 15.05 2.32 -18.75
C GLN A 136 15.26 3.80 -18.44
N THR A 137 14.70 4.28 -17.31
CA THR A 137 15.04 5.59 -16.76
C THR A 137 16.51 5.62 -16.42
N THR A 138 17.23 6.62 -16.93
CA THR A 138 18.67 6.77 -16.75
C THR A 138 19.00 8.01 -15.92
N ALA A 139 20.10 7.92 -15.19
CA ALA A 139 20.72 9.05 -14.54
C ALA A 139 22.16 9.19 -15.09
N ALA A 140 22.53 10.40 -15.46
CA ALA A 140 23.87 10.74 -15.88
C ALA A 140 24.50 11.69 -14.87
N GLU A 141 25.74 11.42 -14.47
CA GLU A 141 26.50 12.32 -13.63
C GLU A 141 26.89 13.59 -14.44
N ILE A 142 26.69 14.75 -13.81
CA ILE A 142 27.05 16.07 -14.33
C ILE A 142 27.87 16.81 -13.27
N ASP A 143 28.44 17.98 -13.63
CA ASP A 143 29.38 18.72 -12.75
C ASP A 143 28.83 18.93 -11.33
N ASP A 144 27.56 19.32 -11.18
CA ASP A 144 26.95 19.67 -9.90
C ASP A 144 25.87 18.67 -9.40
N GLY A 145 25.80 17.46 -9.97
CA GLY A 145 24.79 16.49 -9.55
C GLY A 145 24.48 15.40 -10.57
N TYR A 146 23.19 15.17 -10.79
CA TYR A 146 22.68 14.15 -11.71
C TYR A 146 21.61 14.73 -12.62
N ARG A 147 21.62 14.34 -13.89
CA ARG A 147 20.54 14.58 -14.84
C ARG A 147 19.78 13.27 -15.06
N ILE A 148 18.47 13.34 -14.94
CA ILE A 148 17.58 12.18 -14.98
C ILE A 148 16.66 12.32 -16.18
N ASP A 149 16.63 11.27 -17.02
CA ASP A 149 15.78 11.15 -18.19
C ASP A 149 15.04 9.81 -18.18
N GLY A 150 13.73 9.81 -18.41
CA GLY A 150 12.96 8.57 -18.46
C GLY A 150 11.46 8.73 -18.27
N HIS A 151 10.78 7.56 -18.23
CA HIS A 151 9.35 7.50 -18.10
C HIS A 151 8.95 6.45 -17.05
N LYS A 152 8.06 6.83 -16.14
CA LYS A 152 7.54 5.97 -15.09
C LYS A 152 6.03 5.82 -15.21
N THR A 153 5.51 4.68 -14.80
CA THR A 153 4.09 4.38 -14.82
C THR A 153 3.56 4.12 -13.42
N TRP A 154 2.25 4.34 -13.24
CA TRP A 154 1.54 4.02 -11.99
C TRP A 154 2.14 4.73 -10.76
N THR A 155 2.49 5.98 -10.93
CA THR A 155 3.11 6.80 -9.88
C THR A 155 2.03 7.36 -8.96
N THR A 156 1.60 6.54 -7.99
CA THR A 156 0.55 6.87 -7.02
C THR A 156 0.85 8.16 -6.26
N GLY A 157 -0.14 9.06 -6.21
CA GLY A 157 -0.05 10.39 -5.62
C GLY A 157 0.22 11.49 -6.66
N GLY A 158 0.65 11.11 -7.88
CA GLY A 158 0.77 12.01 -9.03
C GLY A 158 1.44 13.33 -8.68
N ARG A 159 0.86 14.40 -9.21
CA ARG A 159 1.34 15.79 -9.01
C ARG A 159 1.36 16.29 -7.55
N HIS A 160 0.76 15.54 -6.63
CA HIS A 160 0.73 15.88 -5.21
C HIS A 160 1.95 15.33 -4.44
N LEU A 161 2.76 14.49 -5.08
CA LEU A 161 4.00 14.00 -4.49
C LEU A 161 4.99 15.16 -4.28
N THR A 162 5.43 15.32 -3.04
CA THR A 162 6.46 16.31 -2.71
C THR A 162 7.86 15.75 -2.94
N HIS A 163 8.05 14.44 -2.72
CA HIS A 163 9.33 13.74 -2.85
C HIS A 163 9.14 12.38 -3.50
N MET A 164 9.94 12.10 -4.50
CA MET A 164 9.95 10.85 -5.26
C MET A 164 11.30 10.16 -5.15
N LEU A 165 11.32 8.92 -4.67
CA LEU A 165 12.50 8.06 -4.70
C LEU A 165 12.52 7.35 -6.05
N VAL A 166 13.07 8.00 -7.05
CA VAL A 166 13.12 7.51 -8.44
C VAL A 166 14.19 6.45 -8.59
N ARG A 167 13.79 5.27 -9.05
CA ARG A 167 14.73 4.21 -9.41
C ARG A 167 15.19 4.40 -10.85
N ALA A 168 16.50 4.49 -11.05
CA ALA A 168 17.13 4.74 -12.35
C ALA A 168 18.36 3.88 -12.51
N THR A 169 18.85 3.77 -13.74
CA THR A 169 20.17 3.22 -14.05
C THR A 169 21.20 4.35 -14.03
N LEU A 170 22.22 4.21 -13.19
CA LEU A 170 23.36 5.09 -13.09
C LEU A 170 24.62 4.30 -13.48
N GLY A 171 25.19 4.58 -14.64
CA GLY A 171 26.26 3.74 -15.21
C GLY A 171 25.75 2.31 -15.49
N GLU A 172 26.34 1.32 -14.83
CA GLU A 172 25.95 -0.10 -14.96
C GLU A 172 25.13 -0.63 -13.77
N SER A 173 24.68 0.26 -12.88
CA SER A 173 24.02 -0.12 -11.64
C SER A 173 22.67 0.55 -11.47
N ALA A 174 21.77 -0.12 -10.73
CA ALA A 174 20.54 0.49 -10.29
C ALA A 174 20.82 1.47 -9.13
N ALA A 175 20.24 2.65 -9.22
CA ALA A 175 20.33 3.71 -8.22
C ALA A 175 18.93 4.18 -7.77
N VAL A 176 18.89 4.82 -6.61
CA VAL A 176 17.71 5.54 -6.10
C VAL A 176 18.08 7.00 -5.97
N ILE A 177 17.33 7.86 -6.65
CA ILE A 177 17.59 9.29 -6.66
C ILE A 177 16.38 10.04 -6.17
N LEU A 178 16.56 10.92 -5.20
CA LEU A 178 15.51 11.78 -4.70
C LEU A 178 15.22 12.90 -5.70
N VAL A 179 13.97 12.99 -6.12
CA VAL A 179 13.46 14.06 -7.00
C VAL A 179 12.30 14.75 -6.29
N GLU A 180 12.39 16.05 -6.07
CA GLU A 180 11.29 16.85 -5.57
C GLU A 180 10.23 17.04 -6.66
N GLY A 181 8.94 17.05 -6.28
CA GLY A 181 7.83 17.01 -7.24
C GLY A 181 7.67 18.27 -8.09
N ASP A 182 8.24 19.39 -7.68
CA ASP A 182 8.20 20.70 -8.35
C ASP A 182 9.43 21.00 -9.21
N ARG A 183 10.34 20.05 -9.36
CA ARG A 183 11.56 20.23 -10.18
C ARG A 183 11.21 20.47 -11.65
N PRO A 184 11.92 21.42 -12.32
CA PRO A 184 11.82 21.56 -13.76
C PRO A 184 12.10 20.22 -14.48
N GLY A 185 11.28 19.88 -15.47
CA GLY A 185 11.39 18.63 -16.22
C GLY A 185 10.58 17.46 -15.61
N VAL A 186 9.92 17.65 -14.46
CA VAL A 186 8.92 16.71 -13.92
C VAL A 186 7.59 16.98 -14.62
N LEU A 187 7.17 16.05 -15.50
CA LEU A 187 5.98 16.20 -16.34
C LEU A 187 4.99 15.07 -16.07
N TRP A 188 3.73 15.40 -15.77
CA TRP A 188 2.67 14.46 -15.47
C TRP A 188 1.73 14.25 -16.65
N GLU A 189 1.38 12.98 -16.93
CA GLU A 189 0.41 12.57 -17.91
C GLU A 189 -0.80 11.94 -17.21
N ASN A 190 -2.00 12.47 -17.43
CA ASN A 190 -3.23 11.97 -16.78
C ASN A 190 -3.68 10.65 -17.40
N THR A 191 -3.02 9.54 -17.06
CA THR A 191 -3.25 8.20 -17.62
C THR A 191 -4.13 7.31 -16.74
N TRP A 192 -4.45 7.74 -15.51
CA TRP A 192 -5.15 6.90 -14.52
C TRP A 192 -6.62 7.26 -14.30
N THR A 193 -7.13 8.35 -14.86
CA THR A 193 -8.50 8.87 -14.65
C THR A 193 -9.59 7.87 -14.99
N ASP A 194 -9.37 7.03 -16.02
CA ASP A 194 -10.30 5.99 -16.47
C ASP A 194 -9.89 4.57 -16.04
N ALA A 195 -8.98 4.45 -15.09
CA ALA A 195 -8.58 3.15 -14.57
C ALA A 195 -9.76 2.40 -13.96
N LEU A 196 -9.69 1.07 -13.95
CA LEU A 196 -10.74 0.24 -13.35
C LEU A 196 -10.86 0.52 -11.84
N SER A 197 -9.75 0.68 -11.14
CA SER A 197 -9.66 0.64 -9.68
C SER A 197 -8.92 1.85 -9.14
N LEU A 198 -9.36 2.35 -7.99
CA LEU A 198 -8.71 3.43 -7.24
C LEU A 198 -8.42 4.65 -8.12
N ARG A 199 -9.43 5.10 -8.89
CA ARG A 199 -9.28 6.16 -9.88
C ARG A 199 -8.72 7.45 -9.33
N ALA A 200 -9.14 7.81 -8.12
CA ALA A 200 -8.70 9.02 -7.44
C ALA A 200 -7.36 8.85 -6.68
N SER A 201 -6.55 7.85 -7.03
CA SER A 201 -5.21 7.70 -6.46
C SER A 201 -4.12 8.46 -7.22
N ASP A 202 -4.49 9.15 -8.30
CA ASP A 202 -3.55 9.87 -9.18
C ASP A 202 -2.32 9.02 -9.53
N SER A 203 -2.55 7.70 -9.82
CA SER A 203 -1.46 6.79 -10.20
C SER A 203 -1.06 7.00 -11.66
N HIS A 204 -0.74 8.24 -11.98
CA HIS A 204 -0.44 8.71 -13.33
C HIS A 204 0.94 8.31 -13.82
N ASP A 205 1.16 8.48 -15.12
CA ASP A 205 2.47 8.35 -15.73
C ASP A 205 3.27 9.65 -15.51
N LEU A 206 4.59 9.47 -15.35
CA LEU A 206 5.55 10.52 -15.06
C LEU A 206 6.68 10.49 -16.10
N THR A 207 6.90 11.58 -16.80
CA THR A 207 8.08 11.81 -17.63
C THR A 207 9.08 12.68 -16.88
N LEU A 208 10.33 12.23 -16.85
CA LEU A 208 11.49 12.98 -16.37
C LEU A 208 12.26 13.43 -17.60
N ASP A 209 12.21 14.72 -17.91
CA ASP A 209 12.85 15.31 -19.10
C ASP A 209 14.00 16.22 -18.66
N GLY A 210 15.19 15.64 -18.60
CA GLY A 210 16.38 16.34 -18.19
C GLY A 210 16.35 16.91 -16.78
N VAL A 211 15.68 16.22 -15.85
CA VAL A 211 15.56 16.69 -14.45
C VAL A 211 16.92 16.69 -13.78
N VAL A 212 17.34 17.87 -13.30
CA VAL A 212 18.62 18.05 -12.61
C VAL A 212 18.42 18.09 -11.11
N VAL A 213 19.20 17.27 -10.41
CA VAL A 213 19.22 17.22 -8.94
C VAL A 213 20.66 17.28 -8.41
N PRO A 214 20.90 17.83 -7.20
CA PRO A 214 22.25 17.90 -6.63
C PRO A 214 22.78 16.52 -6.22
N ARG A 215 24.09 16.42 -5.95
CA ARG A 215 24.79 15.16 -5.66
C ARG A 215 24.24 14.43 -4.44
N GLU A 216 23.82 15.17 -3.42
CA GLU A 216 23.24 14.64 -2.18
C GLU A 216 21.88 13.96 -2.38
N ASN A 217 21.24 14.13 -3.54
CA ASN A 217 19.98 13.46 -3.86
C ASN A 217 20.17 11.99 -4.29
N LEU A 218 21.42 11.54 -4.54
CA LEU A 218 21.67 10.11 -4.65
C LEU A 218 21.53 9.46 -3.28
N ILE A 219 20.46 8.69 -3.11
CA ILE A 219 20.25 7.88 -1.91
C ILE A 219 21.22 6.70 -1.95
N GLN A 220 22.27 6.79 -1.13
CA GLN A 220 23.24 5.71 -1.00
C GLN A 220 22.81 4.78 0.12
N PRO A 221 22.15 3.66 -0.20
CA PRO A 221 21.69 2.77 0.83
C PRO A 221 22.89 2.17 1.56
N LYS A 222 22.88 2.21 2.88
CA LYS A 222 23.67 1.26 3.67
C LYS A 222 23.25 -0.14 3.21
N LYS A 223 24.14 -1.13 3.32
CA LYS A 223 23.77 -2.51 3.03
C LYS A 223 22.49 -2.85 3.82
N PRO A 224 21.36 -3.15 3.15
CA PRO A 224 20.09 -3.29 3.86
C PRO A 224 20.14 -4.46 4.82
N LYS A 225 19.65 -4.24 6.03
CA LYS A 225 19.44 -5.29 7.04
C LYS A 225 18.12 -6.00 6.75
N GLY A 226 18.13 -6.93 5.81
CA GLY A 226 16.93 -7.68 5.44
C GLY A 226 16.13 -7.05 4.30
N ARG A 227 14.86 -7.45 4.17
CA ARG A 227 13.95 -7.03 3.10
C ARG A 227 12.83 -6.16 3.67
N GLY A 228 12.61 -5.01 3.06
CA GLY A 228 11.42 -4.19 3.36
C GLY A 228 10.14 -4.92 3.00
N MET A 229 9.19 -5.00 3.95
CA MET A 229 7.95 -5.77 3.81
C MET A 229 6.69 -4.94 4.12
N TRP A 230 6.84 -3.63 4.26
CA TRP A 230 5.73 -2.73 4.58
C TRP A 230 4.68 -2.65 3.47
N PHE A 231 5.11 -2.60 2.22
CA PHE A 231 4.21 -2.44 1.08
C PHE A 231 3.08 -3.48 1.02
N PRO A 232 3.35 -4.79 1.14
CA PRO A 232 2.29 -5.80 1.19
C PRO A 232 1.32 -5.61 2.36
N MET A 233 1.80 -5.20 3.53
CA MET A 233 0.95 -4.98 4.71
C MET A 233 0.03 -3.78 4.53
N VAL A 234 0.55 -2.66 4.03
CA VAL A 234 -0.23 -1.46 3.70
C VAL A 234 -1.29 -1.77 2.65
N LEU A 235 -0.95 -2.52 1.60
CA LEU A 235 -1.93 -2.95 0.60
C LEU A 235 -3.00 -3.86 1.19
N GLY A 236 -2.61 -4.87 1.98
CA GLY A 236 -3.56 -5.76 2.67
C GLY A 236 -4.57 -4.97 3.50
N ALA A 237 -4.10 -3.99 4.27
CA ALA A 237 -4.95 -3.12 5.08
C ALA A 237 -5.88 -2.25 4.21
N THR A 238 -5.35 -1.64 3.13
CA THR A 238 -6.13 -0.79 2.22
C THR A 238 -7.30 -1.55 1.61
N TYR A 239 -7.05 -2.71 1.01
CA TYR A 239 -8.11 -3.45 0.34
C TYR A 239 -9.09 -4.10 1.31
N LEU A 240 -8.62 -4.52 2.49
CA LEU A 240 -9.50 -5.03 3.54
C LEU A 240 -10.40 -3.92 4.12
N GLY A 241 -9.91 -2.67 4.19
CA GLY A 241 -10.72 -1.51 4.53
C GLY A 241 -11.82 -1.24 3.52
N VAL A 242 -11.51 -1.28 2.22
CA VAL A 242 -12.50 -1.17 1.13
C VAL A 242 -13.59 -2.26 1.24
N ALA A 243 -13.19 -3.50 1.50
CA ALA A 243 -14.14 -4.61 1.67
C ALA A 243 -15.00 -4.45 2.93
N THR A 244 -14.44 -3.93 4.01
CA THR A 244 -15.18 -3.61 5.23
C THR A 244 -16.24 -2.54 4.95
N ALA A 245 -15.90 -1.50 4.20
CA ALA A 245 -16.87 -0.48 3.78
C ALA A 245 -17.99 -1.06 2.90
N ALA A 246 -17.67 -1.98 2.01
CA ALA A 246 -18.67 -2.69 1.20
C ALA A 246 -19.66 -3.48 2.07
N ARG A 247 -19.16 -4.21 3.08
CA ARG A 247 -19.99 -4.92 4.05
C ARG A 247 -20.88 -3.95 4.84
N ASP A 248 -20.32 -2.87 5.36
CA ASP A 248 -21.07 -1.89 6.16
C ASP A 248 -22.18 -1.25 5.32
N ARG A 249 -21.89 -0.87 4.07
CA ARG A 249 -22.90 -0.31 3.15
C ARG A 249 -23.98 -1.33 2.77
N LEU A 250 -23.60 -2.61 2.57
CA LEU A 250 -24.56 -3.69 2.32
C LEU A 250 -25.52 -3.88 3.51
N ILE A 251 -25.01 -3.86 4.74
CA ILE A 251 -25.84 -3.96 5.95
C ILE A 251 -26.81 -2.79 6.02
N GLN A 252 -26.32 -1.56 5.84
CA GLN A 252 -27.16 -0.36 5.83
C GLN A 252 -28.25 -0.45 4.75
N PHE A 253 -27.88 -0.80 3.52
CA PHE A 253 -28.82 -1.01 2.42
C PHE A 253 -29.88 -2.08 2.78
N SER A 254 -29.47 -3.18 3.41
CA SER A 254 -30.36 -4.27 3.77
C SER A 254 -31.38 -3.87 4.83
N LEU A 255 -31.01 -2.93 5.72
CA LEU A 255 -31.90 -2.35 6.74
C LEU A 255 -32.89 -1.33 6.13
N GLU A 256 -32.46 -0.58 5.13
CA GLU A 256 -33.25 0.47 4.47
C GLU A 256 -34.21 -0.09 3.41
N ARG A 257 -33.84 -1.19 2.75
CA ARG A 257 -34.58 -1.76 1.63
C ARG A 257 -35.81 -2.53 2.07
N VAL A 258 -37.01 -1.98 1.81
CA VAL A 258 -38.31 -2.60 2.09
C VAL A 258 -39.05 -2.86 0.76
N PRO A 259 -38.91 -4.06 0.15
CA PRO A 259 -39.70 -4.42 -1.03
C PRO A 259 -41.19 -4.46 -0.71
N SER A 260 -42.04 -3.95 -1.60
CA SER A 260 -43.50 -3.92 -1.40
C SER A 260 -44.10 -5.31 -1.13
N ALA A 261 -43.61 -6.32 -1.85
CA ALA A 261 -44.06 -7.71 -1.66
C ALA A 261 -43.62 -8.32 -0.33
N LEU A 262 -42.57 -7.80 0.32
CA LEU A 262 -42.06 -8.29 1.61
C LEU A 262 -42.67 -7.48 2.78
N GLY A 263 -42.92 -6.19 2.62
CA GLY A 263 -43.45 -5.29 3.62
C GLY A 263 -42.56 -5.03 4.85
N LYS A 264 -41.29 -5.45 4.80
CA LYS A 264 -40.27 -5.29 5.86
C LYS A 264 -38.87 -5.25 5.28
N PRO A 265 -37.86 -4.79 6.03
CA PRO A 265 -36.46 -4.75 5.55
C PRO A 265 -35.94 -6.12 5.11
N ILE A 266 -35.16 -6.17 4.02
CA ILE A 266 -34.56 -7.42 3.55
C ILE A 266 -33.55 -8.02 4.56
N ALA A 267 -33.01 -7.21 5.46
CA ALA A 267 -32.18 -7.67 6.58
C ALA A 267 -32.88 -8.71 7.49
N THR A 268 -34.23 -8.76 7.46
CA THR A 268 -34.99 -9.77 8.20
C THR A 268 -35.05 -11.14 7.54
N MET A 269 -34.54 -11.27 6.32
CA MET A 269 -34.56 -12.53 5.59
C MET A 269 -33.40 -13.42 6.01
N PRO A 270 -33.63 -14.71 6.37
CA PRO A 270 -32.56 -15.63 6.78
C PRO A 270 -31.45 -15.78 5.73
N LYS A 271 -31.80 -15.71 4.42
CA LYS A 271 -30.82 -15.73 3.34
C LYS A 271 -29.84 -14.55 3.42
N ILE A 272 -30.35 -13.34 3.59
CA ILE A 272 -29.54 -12.11 3.68
C ILE A 272 -28.67 -12.15 4.93
N GLN A 273 -29.22 -12.60 6.07
CA GLN A 273 -28.46 -12.76 7.30
C GLN A 273 -27.30 -13.74 7.15
N ARG A 274 -27.52 -14.86 6.46
CA ARG A 274 -26.48 -15.84 6.17
C ARG A 274 -25.38 -15.26 5.27
N GLU A 275 -25.74 -14.61 4.18
CA GLU A 275 -24.77 -13.98 3.25
C GLU A 275 -23.91 -12.91 3.96
N ILE A 276 -24.53 -12.08 4.80
CA ILE A 276 -23.80 -11.09 5.61
C ILE A 276 -22.90 -11.80 6.64
N GLY A 277 -23.36 -12.90 7.23
CA GLY A 277 -22.57 -13.70 8.17
C GLY A 277 -21.33 -14.34 7.55
N GLU A 278 -21.45 -14.85 6.32
CA GLU A 278 -20.31 -15.37 5.54
C GLU A 278 -19.30 -14.27 5.24
N ILE A 279 -19.74 -13.10 4.75
CA ILE A 279 -18.91 -11.92 4.52
C ILE A 279 -18.16 -11.52 5.82
N ASP A 280 -18.88 -11.45 6.94
CA ASP A 280 -18.30 -11.00 8.21
C ASP A 280 -17.25 -11.99 8.75
N ALA A 281 -17.51 -13.29 8.62
CA ALA A 281 -16.56 -14.34 8.99
C ALA A 281 -15.26 -14.26 8.18
N ASP A 282 -15.34 -14.07 6.86
CA ASP A 282 -14.17 -13.92 5.97
C ASP A 282 -13.36 -12.67 6.31
N LEU A 283 -14.03 -11.53 6.56
CA LEU A 283 -13.36 -10.31 6.98
C LEU A 283 -12.69 -10.45 8.35
N MET A 284 -13.31 -11.14 9.30
CA MET A 284 -12.73 -11.43 10.61
C MET A 284 -11.46 -12.28 10.48
N ALA A 285 -11.51 -13.34 9.67
CA ALA A 285 -10.34 -14.20 9.45
C ALA A 285 -9.18 -13.46 8.75
N ALA A 286 -9.48 -12.68 7.71
CA ALA A 286 -8.48 -11.91 6.99
C ALA A 286 -7.82 -10.83 7.87
N ARG A 287 -8.62 -10.14 8.66
CA ARG A 287 -8.13 -9.14 9.62
C ARG A 287 -7.27 -9.77 10.72
N ALA A 288 -7.71 -10.91 11.27
CA ALA A 288 -6.95 -11.62 12.29
C ALA A 288 -5.56 -12.03 11.80
N LEU A 289 -5.46 -12.60 10.59
CA LEU A 289 -4.17 -12.98 10.00
C LEU A 289 -3.28 -11.75 9.73
N LEU A 290 -3.86 -10.67 9.19
CA LEU A 290 -3.11 -9.44 8.91
C LEU A 290 -2.56 -8.82 10.21
N TYR A 291 -3.36 -8.83 11.26
CA TYR A 291 -3.02 -8.28 12.57
C TYR A 291 -1.99 -9.15 13.31
N GLU A 292 -2.12 -10.46 13.25
CA GLU A 292 -1.12 -11.39 13.82
C GLU A 292 0.27 -11.16 13.21
N VAL A 293 0.35 -11.08 11.87
CA VAL A 293 1.63 -10.82 11.20
C VAL A 293 2.20 -9.45 11.55
N ALA A 294 1.33 -8.45 11.71
CA ALA A 294 1.73 -7.10 12.10
C ALA A 294 2.18 -7.00 13.57
N GLU A 295 1.56 -7.75 14.48
CA GLU A 295 1.92 -7.83 15.90
C GLU A 295 3.27 -8.53 16.11
N GLU A 296 3.48 -9.64 15.39
CA GLU A 296 4.72 -10.42 15.45
C GLU A 296 5.74 -9.96 14.40
N TRP A 297 5.83 -8.64 14.15
CA TRP A 297 6.63 -8.07 13.06
C TRP A 297 8.11 -8.42 13.11
N ASP A 298 8.68 -8.57 14.30
CA ASP A 298 10.08 -8.96 14.48
C ASP A 298 10.37 -10.41 14.03
N GLN A 299 9.33 -11.25 13.99
CA GLN A 299 9.37 -12.63 13.49
C GLN A 299 8.89 -12.74 12.03
N ARG A 300 8.77 -11.61 11.33
CA ARG A 300 8.27 -11.58 9.96
C ARG A 300 9.15 -12.37 9.00
N THR A 301 8.50 -13.15 8.18
CA THR A 301 9.12 -13.79 7.01
C THR A 301 8.36 -13.37 5.76
N PHE A 302 9.01 -13.43 4.60
CA PHE A 302 8.32 -13.15 3.34
C PHE A 302 7.07 -14.01 3.17
N ARG A 303 7.14 -15.28 3.55
CA ARG A 303 6.00 -16.21 3.51
C ARG A 303 4.81 -15.73 4.32
N ARG A 304 5.00 -15.32 5.58
CA ARG A 304 3.91 -14.83 6.45
C ARG A 304 3.28 -13.55 5.92
N VAL A 305 4.11 -12.58 5.53
CA VAL A 305 3.65 -11.30 4.98
C VAL A 305 2.93 -11.49 3.64
N ALA A 306 3.46 -12.33 2.77
CA ALA A 306 2.82 -12.66 1.49
C ALA A 306 1.48 -13.37 1.70
N ALA A 307 1.38 -14.30 2.65
CA ALA A 307 0.13 -14.98 2.99
C ALA A 307 -0.91 -14.00 3.50
N ALA A 308 -0.56 -13.12 4.44
CA ALA A 308 -1.47 -12.12 4.99
C ALA A 308 -2.00 -11.16 3.91
N LYS A 309 -1.11 -10.63 3.05
CA LYS A 309 -1.50 -9.77 1.92
C LYS A 309 -2.40 -10.51 0.94
N GLN A 310 -2.02 -11.71 0.49
CA GLN A 310 -2.80 -12.44 -0.50
C GLN A 310 -4.18 -12.83 0.04
N TYR A 311 -4.26 -13.28 1.28
CA TYR A 311 -5.52 -13.61 1.90
C TYR A 311 -6.42 -12.37 2.03
N ALA A 312 -5.89 -11.24 2.52
CA ALA A 312 -6.64 -10.00 2.65
C ALA A 312 -7.17 -9.48 1.29
N THR A 313 -6.34 -9.48 0.25
CA THR A 313 -6.76 -8.98 -1.08
C THR A 313 -7.70 -9.93 -1.81
N ARG A 314 -7.57 -11.25 -1.61
CA ARG A 314 -8.52 -12.24 -2.12
C ARG A 314 -9.89 -12.07 -1.46
N VAL A 315 -9.92 -12.03 -0.13
CA VAL A 315 -11.15 -11.80 0.64
C VAL A 315 -11.80 -10.47 0.25
N ALA A 316 -11.02 -9.42 0.05
CA ALA A 316 -11.56 -8.12 -0.38
C ALA A 316 -12.27 -8.22 -1.75
N ALA A 317 -11.71 -8.94 -2.70
CA ALA A 317 -12.33 -9.15 -4.01
C ALA A 317 -13.61 -10.01 -3.90
N GLU A 318 -13.59 -11.07 -3.10
CA GLU A 318 -14.73 -11.98 -2.89
C GLU A 318 -15.89 -11.28 -2.16
N VAL A 319 -15.59 -10.57 -1.08
CA VAL A 319 -16.59 -9.82 -0.29
C VAL A 319 -17.28 -8.72 -1.10
N THR A 320 -16.51 -7.96 -1.87
CA THR A 320 -17.10 -6.87 -2.69
C THR A 320 -17.95 -7.43 -3.84
N ASP A 321 -17.59 -8.57 -4.43
CA ASP A 321 -18.40 -9.29 -5.41
C ASP A 321 -19.70 -9.84 -4.77
N GLN A 322 -19.60 -10.46 -3.59
CA GLN A 322 -20.77 -10.98 -2.88
C GLN A 322 -21.71 -9.84 -2.45
N ALA A 323 -21.19 -8.70 -2.02
CA ALA A 323 -21.99 -7.53 -1.65
C ALA A 323 -22.84 -7.03 -2.83
N ILE A 324 -22.28 -6.97 -4.05
CA ILE A 324 -23.03 -6.64 -5.28
C ILE A 324 -24.15 -7.65 -5.53
N ARG A 325 -23.84 -8.94 -5.45
CA ARG A 325 -24.83 -10.01 -5.70
C ARG A 325 -25.99 -9.96 -4.71
N VAL A 326 -25.71 -9.69 -3.45
CA VAL A 326 -26.74 -9.60 -2.39
C VAL A 326 -27.61 -8.37 -2.56
N ALA A 327 -27.02 -7.21 -2.87
CA ALA A 327 -27.77 -5.96 -3.11
C ALA A 327 -28.59 -5.99 -4.42
N GLY A 328 -28.20 -6.83 -5.38
CA GLY A 328 -28.89 -7.01 -6.65
C GLY A 328 -28.72 -5.81 -7.60
N ALA A 329 -29.67 -5.62 -8.51
CA ALA A 329 -29.54 -4.65 -9.61
C ALA A 329 -29.24 -3.20 -9.18
N GLN A 330 -29.67 -2.77 -8.00
CA GLN A 330 -29.36 -1.42 -7.51
C GLN A 330 -27.87 -1.18 -7.29
N SER A 331 -27.09 -2.22 -7.00
CA SER A 331 -25.65 -2.10 -6.81
C SER A 331 -24.88 -1.87 -8.12
N LEU A 332 -25.53 -2.02 -9.28
CA LEU A 332 -24.94 -1.74 -10.58
C LEU A 332 -25.01 -0.26 -10.96
N THR A 333 -25.71 0.55 -10.16
CA THR A 333 -25.81 1.99 -10.33
C THR A 333 -24.90 2.71 -9.34
N LYS A 334 -24.62 4.00 -9.63
CA LYS A 334 -23.83 4.85 -8.73
C LYS A 334 -24.59 5.38 -7.52
N ASP A 335 -25.87 4.97 -7.35
CA ASP A 335 -26.67 5.30 -6.16
C ASP A 335 -26.16 4.58 -4.90
N LEU A 336 -25.50 3.44 -5.11
CA LEU A 336 -24.80 2.70 -4.07
C LEU A 336 -23.30 2.63 -4.42
N PRO A 337 -22.39 2.94 -3.47
CA PRO A 337 -20.95 2.88 -3.74
C PRO A 337 -20.39 1.44 -3.86
N LEU A 338 -21.26 0.43 -3.86
CA LEU A 338 -20.85 -0.98 -3.96
C LEU A 338 -20.12 -1.28 -5.27
N GLU A 339 -20.52 -0.65 -6.39
CA GLU A 339 -19.81 -0.81 -7.66
C GLU A 339 -18.38 -0.24 -7.61
N ARG A 340 -18.18 0.88 -6.89
CA ARG A 340 -16.85 1.47 -6.66
C ARG A 340 -15.99 0.53 -5.82
N TYR A 341 -16.50 0.05 -4.69
CA TYR A 341 -15.76 -0.90 -3.83
C TYR A 341 -15.39 -2.18 -4.57
N PHE A 342 -16.28 -2.70 -5.41
CA PHE A 342 -15.99 -3.86 -6.26
C PHE A 342 -14.84 -3.60 -7.24
N ARG A 343 -14.84 -2.44 -7.91
CA ARG A 343 -13.76 -2.05 -8.83
C ARG A 343 -12.45 -1.85 -8.06
N ASP A 344 -12.51 -1.13 -6.95
CA ASP A 344 -11.35 -0.79 -6.15
C ASP A 344 -10.63 -2.04 -5.61
N ALA A 345 -11.37 -3.04 -5.14
CA ALA A 345 -10.80 -4.27 -4.62
C ALA A 345 -10.00 -5.08 -5.66
N ARG A 346 -10.24 -4.90 -6.96
CA ARG A 346 -9.59 -5.69 -8.03
C ARG A 346 -8.09 -5.48 -8.11
N ALA A 347 -7.59 -4.26 -7.94
CA ALA A 347 -6.16 -3.99 -8.03
C ALA A 347 -5.34 -4.72 -6.94
N GLY A 348 -5.95 -5.03 -5.80
CA GLY A 348 -5.29 -5.75 -4.71
C GLY A 348 -4.75 -7.12 -5.12
N THR A 349 -5.49 -7.84 -5.96
CA THR A 349 -5.09 -9.18 -6.41
C THR A 349 -3.93 -9.17 -7.41
N MET A 350 -3.69 -8.02 -8.07
CA MET A 350 -2.65 -7.85 -9.09
C MET A 350 -1.38 -7.20 -8.52
N SER A 351 -1.49 -6.52 -7.38
CA SER A 351 -0.37 -5.80 -6.77
C SER A 351 0.71 -6.74 -6.23
N PRO A 352 2.02 -6.36 -6.30
CA PRO A 352 3.12 -7.18 -5.80
C PRO A 352 3.06 -7.42 -4.26
N PRO A 353 3.52 -8.62 -3.78
CA PRO A 353 3.79 -9.79 -4.62
C PRO A 353 2.52 -10.29 -5.29
N SER A 354 2.59 -10.67 -6.57
CA SER A 354 1.44 -11.28 -7.25
C SER A 354 1.06 -12.62 -6.62
N GLY A 355 -0.18 -13.08 -6.86
CA GLY A 355 -0.65 -14.36 -6.34
C GLY A 355 0.29 -15.51 -6.66
N ASP A 356 0.73 -15.62 -7.92
CA ASP A 356 1.63 -16.67 -8.37
C ASP A 356 2.95 -16.66 -7.59
N THR A 357 3.65 -15.52 -7.58
CA THR A 357 4.93 -15.38 -6.86
C THR A 357 4.78 -15.64 -5.35
N ALA A 358 3.68 -15.19 -4.75
CA ALA A 358 3.45 -15.37 -3.32
C ALA A 358 3.16 -16.84 -2.98
N TYR A 359 2.25 -17.49 -3.73
CA TYR A 359 1.89 -18.88 -3.46
C TYR A 359 3.00 -19.86 -3.81
N GLU A 360 3.81 -19.59 -4.84
CA GLU A 360 5.02 -20.36 -5.12
C GLU A 360 6.00 -20.31 -3.92
N ALA A 361 6.28 -19.11 -3.40
CA ALA A 361 7.17 -18.95 -2.25
C ALA A 361 6.62 -19.61 -0.97
N ILE A 362 5.30 -19.52 -0.73
CA ILE A 362 4.63 -20.16 0.39
C ILE A 362 4.72 -21.68 0.26
N GLY A 363 4.41 -22.22 -0.93
CA GLY A 363 4.45 -23.66 -1.20
C GLY A 363 5.85 -24.24 -1.11
N HIS A 364 6.84 -23.56 -1.69
CA HIS A 364 8.25 -23.95 -1.60
C HIS A 364 8.70 -24.07 -0.14
N ALA A 365 8.47 -23.05 0.67
CA ALA A 365 8.84 -23.06 2.08
C ALA A 365 8.09 -24.13 2.90
N ALA A 366 6.85 -24.45 2.53
CA ALA A 366 6.11 -25.55 3.17
C ALA A 366 6.71 -26.93 2.81
N ILE A 367 7.11 -27.14 1.56
CA ILE A 367 7.75 -28.37 1.12
C ILE A 367 9.12 -28.53 1.77
N GLU A 368 9.95 -27.49 1.79
CA GLU A 368 11.26 -27.52 2.42
C GLU A 368 11.20 -27.91 3.91
N ALA A 369 10.15 -27.45 4.61
CA ALA A 369 9.98 -27.80 6.03
C ALA A 369 9.77 -29.31 6.29
N PHE A 370 9.39 -30.08 5.27
CA PHE A 370 9.22 -31.53 5.31
C PHE A 370 10.37 -32.31 4.66
N SER A 371 11.27 -31.62 3.96
CA SER A 371 12.42 -32.28 3.33
C SER A 371 13.40 -32.68 4.44
N PRO A 372 13.93 -33.92 4.42
CA PRO A 372 14.99 -34.32 5.36
C PRO A 372 16.17 -33.36 5.19
N SER A 373 16.67 -32.80 6.28
CA SER A 373 17.95 -32.11 6.27
C SER A 373 18.99 -33.07 5.69
N GLU A 374 19.64 -32.73 4.58
CA GLU A 374 20.81 -33.47 4.13
C GLU A 374 21.78 -33.52 5.30
N PRO A 375 22.29 -34.72 5.68
CA PRO A 375 23.31 -34.80 6.72
C PRO A 375 24.46 -33.92 6.25
N SER A 376 24.90 -33.01 7.13
CA SER A 376 26.08 -32.19 6.89
C SER A 376 27.23 -33.12 6.52
N ALA A 377 27.76 -33.00 5.31
CA ALA A 377 28.98 -33.69 4.89
C ALA A 377 30.16 -33.17 5.73
N GLY A 378 30.41 -33.80 6.87
CA GLY A 378 31.45 -33.35 7.82
C GLY A 378 31.48 -34.18 9.07
N ASP A 379 31.54 -35.53 8.98
CA ASP A 379 32.04 -36.40 10.03
C ASP A 379 32.40 -37.80 9.47
N GLU A 380 33.18 -37.82 8.40
CA GLU A 380 33.97 -39.01 8.03
C GLU A 380 35.43 -38.59 8.09
N ASP A 381 36.06 -38.67 9.24
CA ASP A 381 37.43 -39.13 9.40
C ASP A 381 37.86 -39.15 10.87
N THR A 382 37.49 -40.21 11.57
CA THR A 382 38.30 -40.71 12.73
C THR A 382 38.08 -42.22 12.84
N ARG A 383 38.75 -42.99 11.96
CA ARG A 383 39.09 -44.35 12.34
C ARG A 383 40.51 -44.34 12.91
N PRO A 384 40.74 -44.90 14.09
CA PRO A 384 42.11 -45.13 14.56
C PRO A 384 42.72 -46.27 13.74
N GLU A 385 43.91 -46.03 13.21
CA GLU A 385 44.79 -47.08 12.69
C GLU A 385 45.29 -47.89 13.87
N ASP A 386 45.00 -49.22 13.86
CA ASP A 386 45.76 -50.24 14.59
C ASP A 386 46.74 -50.94 13.62
#